data_97e247bfb5671328444f01ac2a418114
#
_entry.id   97e247bfb5671328444f01ac2a418114
#
_cell.length_a   1.000
_cell.length_b   1.000
_cell.length_c   1.000
_cell.angle_alpha   90.00
_cell.angle_beta   90.00
_cell.angle_gamma   90.00
#
_symmetry.space_group_name_H-M   'P 1'
#
loop_
_entity.id
_entity.type
_entity.pdbx_description
1 polymer ?
#
loop_
_entity_poly.entity_id
_entity_poly.type
_entity_poly.pdbx_seq_one_letter_code
_entity_poly.pdbx_strand_id
1 'polypeptide(L)'
;KKHATVMILGDVCTRACAFCNVKTGMPRAVDPLEPEHVAIAAAKMGLEHIVITSVDRDDLPDGGASQFVKVIQALRRNTPSTTIEILTPDFRNKVESAVESIIEARPDVYNHNLETVPRLYPTIRPGARYYASLRPLESVKRHDPSIFTKSGVMLGLGEERMEVHQVMDDMRSADIDLLTMDVMVNSAGLEL
;
A
#
# COMPACT_ATOMS: atom_id res chain seq x y z
N LYS A 1 6.51 9.08 19.76
CA LYS A 1 5.95 9.50 18.46
C LYS A 1 4.54 8.97 18.36
N LYS A 2 3.59 9.81 17.97
CA LYS A 2 2.16 9.46 17.86
C LYS A 2 1.84 8.95 16.44
N HIS A 3 2.57 7.94 15.99
CA HIS A 3 2.43 7.31 14.68
C HIS A 3 2.12 5.83 14.85
N ALA A 4 1.24 5.29 14.02
CA ALA A 4 0.92 3.87 13.99
C ALA A 4 0.63 3.40 12.56
N THR A 5 0.84 2.11 12.33
CA THR A 5 0.39 1.40 11.14
C THR A 5 -0.68 0.39 11.56
N VAL A 6 -1.78 0.36 10.84
CA VAL A 6 -2.90 -0.56 11.08
C VAL A 6 -3.18 -1.34 9.80
N MET A 7 -3.24 -2.66 9.93
CA MET A 7 -3.64 -3.54 8.83
C MET A 7 -5.14 -3.83 8.92
N ILE A 8 -5.85 -3.58 7.84
CA ILE A 8 -7.29 -3.84 7.69
C ILE A 8 -7.54 -5.02 6.76
N LEU A 9 -8.80 -5.45 6.64
CA LEU A 9 -9.25 -6.56 5.78
C LEU A 9 -8.76 -7.95 6.23
N GLY A 10 -8.33 -8.07 7.49
CA GLY A 10 -7.93 -9.33 8.11
C GLY A 10 -6.44 -9.62 7.98
N ASP A 11 -6.08 -10.89 8.21
CA ASP A 11 -4.71 -11.40 8.38
C ASP A 11 -4.36 -12.52 7.39
N VAL A 12 -5.20 -12.75 6.38
CA VAL A 12 -5.00 -13.76 5.33
C VAL A 12 -5.01 -13.07 3.97
N CYS A 13 -3.95 -13.26 3.19
CA CYS A 13 -3.74 -12.65 1.89
C CYS A 13 -4.08 -13.64 0.76
N THR A 14 -4.63 -13.14 -0.35
CA THR A 14 -4.89 -13.94 -1.55
C THR A 14 -3.63 -14.18 -2.40
N ARG A 15 -2.50 -13.54 -2.05
CA ARG A 15 -1.21 -13.66 -2.77
C ARG A 15 -0.08 -14.14 -1.86
N ALA A 16 0.98 -14.66 -2.50
CA ALA A 16 2.16 -15.23 -1.82
C ALA A 16 3.44 -14.51 -2.30
N CYS A 17 3.72 -13.34 -1.74
CA CYS A 17 4.97 -12.63 -2.00
C CYS A 17 6.10 -13.25 -1.16
N ALA A 18 7.28 -13.47 -1.77
CA ALA A 18 8.37 -14.21 -1.14
C ALA A 18 8.94 -13.53 0.13
N PHE A 19 8.86 -12.21 0.21
CA PHE A 19 9.32 -11.41 1.36
C PHE A 19 8.29 -11.27 2.48
N CYS A 20 7.03 -11.68 2.23
CA CYS A 20 5.91 -11.41 3.14
C CYS A 20 5.64 -12.58 4.06
N ASN A 21 5.50 -12.30 5.36
CA ASN A 21 5.19 -13.32 6.38
C ASN A 21 3.68 -13.44 6.67
N VAL A 22 2.83 -12.78 5.89
CA VAL A 22 1.37 -12.90 6.02
C VAL A 22 0.91 -14.24 5.47
N LYS A 23 -0.02 -14.89 6.16
CA LYS A 23 -0.58 -16.18 5.75
C LYS A 23 -1.32 -16.05 4.42
N THR A 24 -0.99 -16.91 3.47
CA THR A 24 -1.71 -17.01 2.19
C THR A 24 -2.89 -17.98 2.31
N GLY A 25 -4.03 -17.61 1.74
CA GLY A 25 -5.22 -18.49 1.75
C GLY A 25 -6.49 -17.75 1.36
N MET A 26 -7.63 -18.32 1.76
CA MET A 26 -8.94 -17.70 1.58
C MET A 26 -9.24 -16.80 2.78
N PRO A 27 -9.36 -15.46 2.60
CA PRO A 27 -9.68 -14.56 3.68
C PRO A 27 -11.12 -14.73 4.19
N ARG A 28 -11.35 -14.26 5.42
CA ARG A 28 -12.69 -14.20 5.99
C ARG A 28 -13.51 -13.06 5.37
N ALA A 29 -14.81 -13.06 5.65
CA ALA A 29 -15.69 -11.95 5.31
C ALA A 29 -15.17 -10.64 5.91
N VAL A 30 -15.43 -9.53 5.21
CA VAL A 30 -15.06 -8.19 5.67
C VAL A 30 -15.85 -7.85 6.93
N ASP A 31 -15.15 -7.36 7.96
CA ASP A 31 -15.81 -6.86 9.17
C ASP A 31 -16.38 -5.45 8.91
N PRO A 32 -17.71 -5.27 8.97
CA PRO A 32 -18.34 -3.96 8.74
C PRO A 32 -18.05 -2.94 9.86
N LEU A 33 -17.61 -3.39 11.03
CA LEU A 33 -17.29 -2.54 12.18
C LEU A 33 -15.82 -2.11 12.24
N GLU A 34 -14.95 -2.75 11.45
CA GLU A 34 -13.51 -2.44 11.41
C GLU A 34 -13.21 -0.94 11.22
N PRO A 35 -13.89 -0.18 10.33
CA PRO A 35 -13.64 1.24 10.16
C PRO A 35 -13.81 2.06 11.44
N GLU A 36 -14.89 1.81 12.18
CA GLU A 36 -15.15 2.52 13.44
C GLU A 36 -14.18 2.08 14.55
N HIS A 37 -13.82 0.80 14.61
CA HIS A 37 -12.84 0.30 15.58
C HIS A 37 -11.46 0.94 15.35
N VAL A 38 -11.02 1.08 14.10
CA VAL A 38 -9.77 1.75 13.74
C VAL A 38 -9.82 3.23 14.15
N ALA A 39 -10.89 3.93 13.84
CA ALA A 39 -11.04 5.34 14.17
C ALA A 39 -11.06 5.59 15.68
N ILE A 40 -11.77 4.75 16.45
CA ILE A 40 -11.81 4.83 17.93
C ILE A 40 -10.40 4.55 18.50
N ALA A 41 -9.68 3.56 17.98
CA ALA A 41 -8.33 3.26 18.42
C ALA A 41 -7.37 4.44 18.15
N ALA A 42 -7.42 5.01 16.94
CA ALA A 42 -6.62 6.18 16.57
C ALA A 42 -6.88 7.38 17.49
N ALA A 43 -8.15 7.67 17.80
CA ALA A 43 -8.54 8.73 18.70
C ALA A 43 -8.02 8.50 20.13
N LYS A 44 -8.18 7.29 20.67
CA LYS A 44 -7.70 6.93 22.02
C LYS A 44 -6.17 7.02 22.13
N MET A 45 -5.45 6.69 21.07
CA MET A 45 -3.99 6.78 21.02
C MET A 45 -3.49 8.21 20.73
N GLY A 46 -4.38 9.12 20.35
CA GLY A 46 -4.05 10.51 19.99
C GLY A 46 -3.05 10.57 18.82
N LEU A 47 -3.28 9.78 17.77
CA LEU A 47 -2.37 9.68 16.65
C LEU A 47 -2.32 10.99 15.85
N GLU A 48 -1.10 11.39 15.50
CA GLU A 48 -0.82 12.51 14.60
C GLU A 48 -0.68 12.05 13.15
N HIS A 49 -0.25 10.79 12.95
CA HIS A 49 -0.13 10.15 11.65
C HIS A 49 -0.52 8.68 11.75
N ILE A 50 -1.34 8.21 10.83
CA ILE A 50 -1.73 6.81 10.73
C ILE A 50 -1.49 6.29 9.32
N VAL A 51 -0.88 5.11 9.22
CA VAL A 51 -0.76 4.36 7.96
C VAL A 51 -1.79 3.23 7.98
N ILE A 52 -2.69 3.23 7.03
CA ILE A 52 -3.65 2.16 6.81
C ILE A 52 -3.15 1.27 5.68
N THR A 53 -2.90 0.02 5.97
CA THR A 53 -2.52 -0.98 4.98
C THR A 53 -3.48 -2.15 4.99
N SER A 54 -3.37 -3.04 4.00
CA SER A 54 -4.20 -4.25 3.93
C SER A 54 -3.42 -5.42 3.36
N VAL A 55 -4.00 -6.62 3.52
CA VAL A 55 -3.69 -7.78 2.68
C VAL A 55 -4.29 -7.60 1.29
N ASP A 56 -3.78 -8.34 0.28
CA ASP A 56 -4.46 -8.43 -1.01
C ASP A 56 -5.78 -9.20 -0.87
N ARG A 57 -6.83 -8.62 -1.44
CA ARG A 57 -8.20 -9.16 -1.43
C ARG A 57 -8.73 -9.29 -2.86
N ASP A 58 -8.02 -10.09 -3.68
CA ASP A 58 -8.44 -10.38 -5.07
C ASP A 58 -9.81 -11.08 -5.15
N ASP A 59 -10.26 -11.65 -4.04
CA ASP A 59 -11.58 -12.27 -3.85
C ASP A 59 -12.73 -11.25 -3.81
N LEU A 60 -12.45 -9.98 -3.45
CA LEU A 60 -13.47 -8.94 -3.38
C LEU A 60 -13.69 -8.26 -4.74
N PRO A 61 -14.92 -7.86 -5.07
CA PRO A 61 -15.23 -7.21 -6.35
C PRO A 61 -14.44 -5.93 -6.63
N ASP A 62 -14.11 -5.17 -5.56
CA ASP A 62 -13.38 -3.90 -5.62
C ASP A 62 -11.93 -4.01 -5.10
N GLY A 63 -11.46 -5.24 -4.80
CA GLY A 63 -10.14 -5.46 -4.20
C GLY A 63 -9.98 -4.90 -2.78
N GLY A 64 -11.08 -4.52 -2.12
CA GLY A 64 -11.10 -3.94 -0.78
C GLY A 64 -11.09 -2.41 -0.74
N ALA A 65 -11.18 -1.73 -1.89
CA ALA A 65 -11.15 -0.26 -1.96
C ALA A 65 -12.23 0.41 -1.10
N SER A 66 -13.46 -0.13 -1.09
CA SER A 66 -14.56 0.39 -0.28
C SER A 66 -14.27 0.35 1.22
N GLN A 67 -13.46 -0.58 1.70
CA GLN A 67 -13.07 -0.63 3.11
C GLN A 67 -12.07 0.47 3.44
N PHE A 68 -11.09 0.74 2.57
CA PHE A 68 -10.21 1.91 2.71
C PHE A 68 -11.01 3.21 2.78
N VAL A 69 -11.97 3.40 1.88
CA VAL A 69 -12.86 4.58 1.88
C VAL A 69 -13.57 4.74 3.22
N LYS A 70 -14.20 3.68 3.74
CA LYS A 70 -14.90 3.71 5.03
C LYS A 70 -13.97 4.04 6.19
N VAL A 71 -12.75 3.48 6.20
CA VAL A 71 -11.76 3.76 7.24
C VAL A 71 -11.30 5.23 7.19
N ILE A 72 -10.99 5.77 6.01
CA ILE A 72 -10.62 7.17 5.83
C ILE A 72 -11.74 8.07 6.34
N GLN A 73 -12.98 7.81 5.95
CA GLN A 73 -14.14 8.58 6.38
C GLN A 73 -14.36 8.52 7.89
N ALA A 74 -14.21 7.34 8.52
CA ALA A 74 -14.32 7.19 9.97
C ALA A 74 -13.21 7.95 10.70
N LEU A 75 -11.97 7.90 10.21
CA LEU A 75 -10.84 8.67 10.75
C LEU A 75 -11.09 10.18 10.63
N ARG A 76 -11.55 10.67 9.48
CA ARG A 76 -11.85 12.10 9.28
C ARG A 76 -12.92 12.60 10.26
N ARG A 77 -13.95 11.77 10.59
CA ARG A 77 -14.97 12.13 11.59
C ARG A 77 -14.42 12.15 13.02
N ASN A 78 -13.57 11.18 13.38
CA ASN A 78 -13.13 10.97 14.77
C ASN A 78 -11.81 11.69 15.11
N THR A 79 -10.93 11.85 14.11
CA THR A 79 -9.58 12.45 14.25
C THR A 79 -9.25 13.35 13.06
N PRO A 80 -9.96 14.48 12.88
CA PRO A 80 -9.86 15.31 11.67
C PRO A 80 -8.48 15.91 11.40
N SER A 81 -7.63 16.02 12.41
CA SER A 81 -6.27 16.55 12.30
C SER A 81 -5.21 15.48 12.07
N THR A 82 -5.56 14.19 12.09
CA THR A 82 -4.63 13.10 11.87
C THR A 82 -4.28 13.01 10.38
N THR A 83 -2.99 13.00 10.05
CA THR A 83 -2.52 12.68 8.70
C THR A 83 -2.79 11.23 8.37
N ILE A 84 -3.47 10.97 7.26
CA ILE A 84 -3.86 9.62 6.82
C ILE A 84 -3.02 9.24 5.60
N GLU A 85 -2.12 8.30 5.79
CA GLU A 85 -1.43 7.59 4.72
C GLU A 85 -2.12 6.25 4.49
N ILE A 86 -2.31 5.86 3.24
CA ILE A 86 -2.79 4.52 2.89
C ILE A 86 -1.71 3.79 2.09
N LEU A 87 -1.50 2.53 2.41
CA LEU A 87 -0.64 1.62 1.65
C LEU A 87 -1.53 0.54 1.03
N THR A 88 -1.85 0.71 -0.25
CA THR A 88 -2.83 -0.10 -0.97
C THR A 88 -2.22 -1.27 -1.72
N PRO A 89 -3.00 -2.33 -2.04
CA PRO A 89 -2.65 -3.28 -3.08
C PRO A 89 -2.69 -2.62 -4.47
N ASP A 90 -2.29 -3.38 -5.51
CA ASP A 90 -2.35 -2.91 -6.92
C ASP A 90 -3.76 -2.96 -7.53
N PHE A 91 -4.76 -3.46 -6.79
CA PHE A 91 -6.15 -3.66 -7.21
C PHE A 91 -6.32 -4.43 -8.54
N ARG A 92 -5.26 -4.97 -9.13
CA ARG A 92 -5.28 -5.70 -10.41
C ARG A 92 -6.09 -5.00 -11.50
N ASN A 93 -7.13 -5.67 -12.00
CA ASN A 93 -7.97 -5.19 -13.10
C ASN A 93 -9.04 -4.16 -12.68
N LYS A 94 -8.97 -3.67 -11.42
CA LYS A 94 -9.97 -2.77 -10.80
C LYS A 94 -9.37 -1.39 -10.47
N VAL A 95 -8.14 -1.10 -10.95
CA VAL A 95 -7.32 0.06 -10.54
C VAL A 95 -8.10 1.37 -10.65
N GLU A 96 -8.69 1.68 -11.81
CA GLU A 96 -9.30 3.00 -12.04
C GLU A 96 -10.45 3.27 -11.06
N SER A 97 -11.42 2.37 -10.96
CA SER A 97 -12.56 2.54 -10.04
C SER A 97 -12.17 2.51 -8.56
N ALA A 98 -11.19 1.69 -8.21
CA ALA A 98 -10.69 1.60 -6.84
C ALA A 98 -9.96 2.88 -6.43
N VAL A 99 -9.05 3.37 -7.27
CA VAL A 99 -8.28 4.60 -7.01
C VAL A 99 -9.21 5.82 -6.98
N GLU A 100 -10.13 5.95 -7.93
CA GLU A 100 -11.09 7.05 -7.99
C GLU A 100 -11.91 7.14 -6.69
N SER A 101 -12.49 6.03 -6.22
CA SER A 101 -13.25 6.01 -4.98
C SER A 101 -12.42 6.39 -3.74
N ILE A 102 -11.14 5.99 -3.70
CA ILE A 102 -10.23 6.29 -2.61
C ILE A 102 -9.82 7.78 -2.63
N ILE A 103 -9.56 8.34 -3.81
CA ILE A 103 -9.23 9.77 -3.98
C ILE A 103 -10.39 10.65 -3.48
N GLU A 104 -11.64 10.28 -3.77
CA GLU A 104 -12.82 10.98 -3.27
C GLU A 104 -12.88 11.01 -1.72
N ALA A 105 -12.36 9.97 -1.06
CA ALA A 105 -12.26 9.94 0.40
C ALA A 105 -11.11 10.80 0.96
N ARG A 106 -10.21 11.30 0.12
CA ARG A 106 -9.14 12.26 0.41
C ARG A 106 -8.13 11.78 1.48
N PRO A 107 -7.34 10.73 1.22
CA PRO A 107 -6.13 10.48 2.00
C PRO A 107 -5.12 11.61 1.79
N ASP A 108 -4.22 11.84 2.74
CA ASP A 108 -3.13 12.81 2.57
C ASP A 108 -1.97 12.23 1.76
N VAL A 109 -1.72 10.93 1.93
CA VAL A 109 -0.66 10.21 1.20
C VAL A 109 -1.23 8.90 0.64
N TYR A 110 -1.03 8.68 -0.65
CA TYR A 110 -1.35 7.42 -1.32
C TYR A 110 -0.05 6.66 -1.59
N ASN A 111 0.12 5.51 -0.95
CA ASN A 111 1.29 4.65 -1.09
C ASN A 111 0.93 3.33 -1.77
N HIS A 112 1.75 2.90 -2.72
CA HIS A 112 1.80 1.54 -3.24
C HIS A 112 3.25 1.16 -3.52
N ASN A 113 3.75 0.13 -2.85
CA ASN A 113 5.14 -0.28 -2.99
C ASN A 113 5.38 -1.07 -4.28
N LEU A 114 6.43 -0.73 -5.01
CA LEU A 114 6.95 -1.53 -6.12
C LEU A 114 7.73 -2.76 -5.63
N GLU A 115 8.30 -2.69 -4.44
CA GLU A 115 9.02 -3.73 -3.71
C GLU A 115 10.35 -4.13 -4.32
N THR A 116 10.42 -4.38 -5.63
CA THR A 116 11.65 -4.81 -6.31
C THR A 116 11.67 -4.40 -7.79
N VAL A 117 12.76 -4.73 -8.48
CA VAL A 117 12.97 -4.43 -9.90
C VAL A 117 12.18 -5.38 -10.82
N PRO A 118 11.86 -4.99 -12.07
CA PRO A 118 11.02 -5.78 -12.99
C PRO A 118 11.45 -7.23 -13.16
N ARG A 119 12.75 -7.49 -13.29
CA ARG A 119 13.32 -8.84 -13.50
C ARG A 119 12.99 -9.79 -12.35
N LEU A 120 12.90 -9.28 -11.12
CA LEU A 120 12.68 -10.10 -9.92
C LEU A 120 11.19 -10.32 -9.61
N TYR A 121 10.27 -9.61 -10.27
CA TYR A 121 8.83 -9.76 -9.99
C TYR A 121 8.32 -11.20 -10.06
N PRO A 122 8.68 -12.03 -11.09
CA PRO A 122 8.18 -13.40 -11.15
C PRO A 122 8.55 -14.26 -9.93
N THR A 123 9.67 -13.96 -9.30
CA THR A 123 10.18 -14.72 -8.14
C THR A 123 9.71 -14.09 -6.81
N ILE A 124 9.80 -12.77 -6.70
CA ILE A 124 9.57 -12.04 -5.44
C ILE A 124 8.08 -11.70 -5.24
N ARG A 125 7.38 -11.29 -6.32
CA ARG A 125 5.95 -10.93 -6.33
C ARG A 125 5.18 -11.65 -7.45
N PRO A 126 5.07 -12.98 -7.44
CA PRO A 126 4.50 -13.75 -8.56
C PRO A 126 3.06 -13.36 -8.89
N GLY A 127 2.32 -12.84 -7.90
CA GLY A 127 0.93 -12.37 -8.04
C GLY A 127 0.79 -10.96 -8.63
N ALA A 128 1.87 -10.20 -8.82
CA ALA A 128 1.85 -8.82 -9.30
C ALA A 128 2.58 -8.67 -10.65
N ARG A 129 2.49 -7.47 -11.21
CA ARG A 129 3.21 -7.06 -12.43
C ARG A 129 3.77 -5.66 -12.23
N TYR A 130 5.04 -5.45 -12.53
CA TYR A 130 5.76 -4.20 -12.26
C TYR A 130 5.04 -2.96 -12.80
N TYR A 131 4.78 -2.91 -14.10
CA TYR A 131 4.10 -1.76 -14.70
C TYR A 131 2.63 -1.60 -14.25
N ALA A 132 1.98 -2.70 -13.87
CA ALA A 132 0.64 -2.62 -13.28
C ALA A 132 0.68 -2.03 -11.86
N SER A 133 1.80 -2.19 -11.14
CA SER A 133 2.00 -1.59 -9.82
C SER A 133 2.28 -0.07 -9.87
N LEU A 134 2.74 0.47 -11.00
CA LEU A 134 2.86 1.92 -11.20
C LEU A 134 1.50 2.60 -11.44
N ARG A 135 0.55 1.91 -12.07
CA ARG A 135 -0.74 2.46 -12.48
C ARG A 135 -1.56 3.11 -11.35
N PRO A 136 -1.68 2.54 -10.14
CA PRO A 136 -2.40 3.20 -9.06
C PRO A 136 -1.85 4.59 -8.75
N LEU A 137 -0.52 4.74 -8.69
CA LEU A 137 0.16 6.01 -8.40
C LEU A 137 -0.01 7.03 -9.53
N GLU A 138 0.16 6.60 -10.79
CA GLU A 138 -0.11 7.44 -11.98
C GLU A 138 -1.57 7.87 -12.02
N SER A 139 -2.50 6.98 -11.66
CA SER A 139 -3.93 7.29 -11.62
C SER A 139 -4.24 8.35 -10.58
N VAL A 140 -3.63 8.26 -9.38
CA VAL A 140 -3.77 9.31 -8.33
C VAL A 140 -3.33 10.66 -8.87
N LYS A 141 -2.13 10.77 -9.45
CA LYS A 141 -1.60 12.03 -9.97
C LYS A 141 -2.45 12.62 -11.11
N ARG A 142 -3.03 11.78 -11.92
CA ARG A 142 -3.93 12.22 -13.00
C ARG A 142 -5.26 12.79 -12.49
N HIS A 143 -5.82 12.22 -11.41
CA HIS A 143 -7.11 12.62 -10.85
C HIS A 143 -6.99 13.77 -9.84
N ASP A 144 -6.02 13.69 -8.93
CA ASP A 144 -5.76 14.72 -7.92
C ASP A 144 -4.25 14.85 -7.62
N PRO A 145 -3.54 15.74 -8.33
CA PRO A 145 -2.09 15.93 -8.13
C PRO A 145 -1.73 16.52 -6.76
N SER A 146 -2.70 16.95 -5.96
CA SER A 146 -2.45 17.48 -4.60
C SER A 146 -2.23 16.39 -3.56
N ILE A 147 -2.65 15.14 -3.85
CA ILE A 147 -2.38 14.00 -2.98
C ILE A 147 -0.91 13.57 -3.16
N PHE A 148 -0.17 13.48 -2.06
CA PHE A 148 1.18 12.95 -2.11
C PHE A 148 1.18 11.47 -2.48
N THR A 149 2.01 11.10 -3.46
CA THR A 149 2.23 9.71 -3.83
C THR A 149 3.54 9.20 -3.28
N LYS A 150 3.53 7.94 -2.82
CA LYS A 150 4.68 7.30 -2.22
C LYS A 150 4.85 5.89 -2.75
N SER A 151 6.09 5.44 -2.86
CA SER A 151 6.41 4.05 -3.17
C SER A 151 7.61 3.57 -2.37
N GLY A 152 7.80 2.26 -2.31
CA GLY A 152 8.90 1.62 -1.62
C GLY A 152 9.55 0.53 -2.44
N VAL A 153 10.86 0.34 -2.22
CA VAL A 153 11.68 -0.74 -2.78
C VAL A 153 12.50 -1.38 -1.66
N MET A 154 12.60 -2.69 -1.70
CA MET A 154 13.55 -3.45 -0.89
C MET A 154 14.81 -3.68 -1.71
N LEU A 155 15.97 -3.53 -1.04
CA LEU A 155 17.29 -3.79 -1.59
C LEU A 155 17.88 -5.05 -0.95
N GLY A 156 18.73 -5.77 -1.70
CA GLY A 156 19.35 -7.02 -1.24
C GLY A 156 18.60 -8.28 -1.68
N LEU A 157 17.69 -8.17 -2.65
CA LEU A 157 16.95 -9.31 -3.23
C LEU A 157 17.60 -9.89 -4.49
N GLY A 158 18.77 -9.35 -4.89
CA GLY A 158 19.52 -9.77 -6.10
C GLY A 158 19.34 -8.82 -7.28
N GLU A 159 18.89 -7.60 -7.05
CA GLU A 159 18.84 -6.53 -8.03
C GLU A 159 20.23 -5.99 -8.34
N GLU A 160 20.41 -5.47 -9.57
CA GLU A 160 21.60 -4.74 -9.98
C GLU A 160 21.40 -3.23 -9.78
N ARG A 161 22.49 -2.50 -9.50
CA ARG A 161 22.45 -1.05 -9.28
C ARG A 161 21.72 -0.29 -10.39
N MET A 162 21.98 -0.66 -11.65
CA MET A 162 21.34 0.01 -12.80
C MET A 162 19.84 -0.27 -12.87
N GLU A 163 19.38 -1.43 -12.42
CA GLU A 163 17.96 -1.76 -12.34
C GLU A 163 17.24 -0.88 -11.30
N VAL A 164 17.89 -0.62 -10.15
CA VAL A 164 17.36 0.29 -9.12
C VAL A 164 17.27 1.72 -9.68
N HIS A 165 18.28 2.19 -10.40
CA HIS A 165 18.22 3.51 -11.06
C HIS A 165 17.04 3.58 -12.05
N GLN A 166 16.82 2.53 -12.84
CA GLN A 166 15.69 2.47 -13.77
C GLN A 166 14.35 2.55 -13.02
N VAL A 167 14.20 1.85 -11.87
CA VAL A 167 13.01 1.97 -11.04
C VAL A 167 12.79 3.40 -10.55
N MET A 168 13.86 4.11 -10.15
CA MET A 168 13.78 5.51 -9.75
C MET A 168 13.36 6.43 -10.90
N ASP A 169 13.84 6.16 -12.12
CA ASP A 169 13.44 6.90 -13.33
C ASP A 169 11.97 6.63 -13.70
N ASP A 170 11.52 5.37 -13.58
CA ASP A 170 10.12 5.00 -13.78
C ASP A 170 9.21 5.70 -12.76
N MET A 171 9.61 5.74 -11.47
CA MET A 171 8.89 6.47 -10.42
C MET A 171 8.80 7.96 -10.72
N ARG A 172 9.90 8.57 -11.19
CA ARG A 172 9.92 9.98 -11.59
C ARG A 172 8.99 10.23 -12.77
N SER A 173 8.97 9.33 -13.74
CA SER A 173 8.08 9.40 -14.91
C SER A 173 6.61 9.26 -14.54
N ALA A 174 6.31 8.54 -13.46
CA ALA A 174 4.98 8.40 -12.86
C ALA A 174 4.63 9.53 -11.88
N ASP A 175 5.48 10.55 -11.75
CA ASP A 175 5.30 11.72 -10.87
C ASP A 175 5.13 11.35 -9.38
N ILE A 176 5.90 10.34 -8.93
CA ILE A 176 5.87 9.88 -7.53
C ILE A 176 6.70 10.82 -6.66
N ASP A 177 6.09 11.36 -5.59
CA ASP A 177 6.71 12.39 -4.72
C ASP A 177 7.72 11.81 -3.74
N LEU A 178 7.48 10.61 -3.19
CA LEU A 178 8.25 10.05 -2.09
C LEU A 178 8.68 8.62 -2.38
N LEU A 179 9.94 8.30 -2.08
CA LEU A 179 10.52 6.97 -2.17
C LEU A 179 11.09 6.54 -0.82
N THR A 180 10.75 5.33 -0.37
CA THR A 180 11.43 4.62 0.72
C THR A 180 12.25 3.47 0.17
N MET A 181 13.45 3.25 0.74
CA MET A 181 14.30 2.11 0.43
C MET A 181 14.65 1.39 1.73
N ASP A 182 14.33 0.11 1.80
CA ASP A 182 14.65 -0.75 2.94
C ASP A 182 15.66 -1.82 2.51
N VAL A 183 16.67 -2.07 3.35
CA VAL A 183 17.66 -3.11 3.06
C VAL A 183 17.24 -4.41 3.73
N MET A 184 17.09 -5.47 2.95
CA MET A 184 16.82 -6.80 3.45
C MET A 184 18.13 -7.44 3.92
N VAL A 185 18.21 -7.73 5.22
CA VAL A 185 19.31 -8.51 5.81
C VAL A 185 18.80 -9.86 6.26
N ASN A 186 19.56 -10.92 5.99
CA ASN A 186 19.23 -12.24 6.53
C ASN A 186 19.48 -12.30 8.04
N SER A 187 19.02 -13.35 8.70
CA SER A 187 19.18 -13.56 10.13
C SER A 187 20.64 -13.66 10.61
N ALA A 188 21.59 -13.79 9.69
CA ALA A 188 23.03 -13.76 9.96
C ALA A 188 23.65 -12.36 9.78
N GLY A 189 22.85 -11.34 9.43
CA GLY A 189 23.32 -9.97 9.22
C GLY A 189 24.10 -9.76 7.90
N LEU A 190 23.99 -10.72 6.97
CA LEU A 190 24.56 -10.60 5.61
C LEU A 190 23.48 -10.05 4.70
N GLU A 191 23.85 -9.11 3.82
CA GLU A 191 22.99 -8.66 2.72
C GLU A 191 22.69 -9.86 1.79
N LEU A 192 21.45 -10.00 1.37
CA LEU A 192 21.02 -11.07 0.46
C LEU A 192 21.42 -10.76 -0.98
#